data_2d4c9bb2025b4007a8d5443ae790449f
#
_entry.id   2d4c9bb2025b4007a8d5443ae790449f
#
_cell.length_a   1.000
_cell.length_b   1.000
_cell.length_c   1.000
_cell.angle_alpha   90.00
_cell.angle_beta   90.00
_cell.angle_gamma   90.00
#
_symmetry.space_group_name_H-M   'P 1'
#
loop_
_entity.id
_entity.type
_entity.pdbx_description
1 polymer ?
#
loop_
_entity_poly.entity_id
_entity_poly.type
_entity_poly.pdbx_seq_one_letter_code
_entity_poly.pdbx_strand_id
1 'polypeptide(L)'
;MPYVGGAGMDTRKTCLEGTRNEILNEITTWINNTEDSTRVFWLHGNAGTGKSSIAHTIAYRFKKLGRLGSCYCFDRNEMAEQRDKNIFTTIARDLADRDKQIRRELVAAVHLDTSLKNTTDILQQWKELIMKPALTLSEAMVGPIVIVIDALDESGGADSRQHILRILAGKLDDESRISKLPPNFRILLTSRPLPDIYDALNGVIHVQRKSMDSIPSALTQCDILRYVSCELSGLKGIQSKEVSDSLARASDGLFEWARLACAYIKGDDDAGITAMERFELVITHNRDDYVPLLDSMYKLTLETIFPPDQDMRRNRSIRLDRFRSVMAQILGTAEPLPLASLNAMRHQFVHVRKTDINTIIRPMGALLSGTTDPAATIRPLHASFPEFLMDRKRSGEFFVDVSHIHNELAFASLGVMKDGLQFNICRLPTSYLPNSEIHDLAERVEKYISPELSYSCRFWTDHLRLAQFNLPLAEAVRGFFNDEWLLFWIEVLSLLKTINTCASWLSNVLQWVVVCTRLFFFNIINDLKYTTGSLMRVVKIFPTT
;
A
#
# COMPACT_ATOMS: atom_id res chain seq x y z
N MET A 1 5.74 13.38 -15.19
CA MET A 1 4.99 13.47 -13.93
C MET A 1 5.05 12.09 -13.25
N PRO A 2 5.26 12.01 -11.93
CA PRO A 2 5.25 10.77 -11.19
C PRO A 2 3.93 10.00 -11.39
N TYR A 3 4.00 8.66 -11.30
CA TYR A 3 2.86 7.77 -11.43
C TYR A 3 3.01 6.63 -10.42
N VAL A 4 1.97 6.39 -9.61
CA VAL A 4 1.99 5.30 -8.63
C VAL A 4 1.46 4.03 -9.31
N GLY A 5 2.37 3.19 -9.77
CA GLY A 5 2.03 1.87 -10.29
C GLY A 5 1.44 1.00 -9.16
N GLY A 6 0.41 0.20 -9.48
CA GLY A 6 -0.23 -0.67 -8.48
C GLY A 6 -1.30 -0.02 -7.60
N ALA A 7 -1.44 1.33 -7.61
CA ALA A 7 -2.53 2.00 -6.89
C ALA A 7 -3.89 1.88 -7.58
N GLY A 8 -3.97 1.21 -8.71
CA GLY A 8 -5.18 1.09 -9.53
C GLY A 8 -6.18 0.03 -9.04
N MET A 9 -7.27 -0.10 -9.80
CA MET A 9 -8.34 -1.05 -9.54
C MET A 9 -7.85 -2.52 -9.60
N ASP A 10 -8.24 -3.32 -8.60
CA ASP A 10 -8.04 -4.79 -8.58
C ASP A 10 -9.40 -5.51 -8.73
N THR A 11 -9.57 -6.24 -9.84
CA THR A 11 -10.82 -6.98 -10.12
C THR A 11 -11.10 -8.12 -9.15
N ARG A 12 -10.08 -8.64 -8.47
CA ARG A 12 -10.21 -9.70 -7.47
C ARG A 12 -10.86 -9.20 -6.18
N LYS A 13 -10.83 -7.88 -5.94
CA LYS A 13 -11.41 -7.24 -4.76
C LYS A 13 -12.87 -6.80 -4.97
N THR A 14 -13.48 -7.06 -6.12
CA THR A 14 -14.88 -6.68 -6.38
C THR A 14 -15.86 -7.47 -5.50
N CYS A 15 -17.03 -6.89 -5.25
CA CYS A 15 -18.10 -7.59 -4.55
C CYS A 15 -18.51 -8.87 -5.30
N LEU A 16 -18.84 -9.92 -4.55
CA LEU A 16 -19.48 -11.10 -5.12
C LEU A 16 -20.80 -10.69 -5.80
N GLU A 17 -21.07 -11.26 -6.97
CA GLU A 17 -22.28 -10.96 -7.71
C GLU A 17 -23.54 -11.22 -6.88
N GLY A 18 -24.43 -10.24 -6.85
CA GLY A 18 -25.66 -10.26 -6.09
C GLY A 18 -25.53 -9.81 -4.64
N THR A 19 -24.33 -9.39 -4.18
CA THR A 19 -24.13 -8.75 -2.87
C THR A 19 -24.00 -7.24 -3.00
N ARG A 20 -24.31 -6.50 -1.94
CA ARG A 20 -24.21 -5.03 -1.85
C ARG A 20 -25.01 -4.26 -2.92
N ASN A 21 -26.06 -4.87 -3.47
CA ASN A 21 -26.82 -4.31 -4.59
C ASN A 21 -27.41 -2.94 -4.29
N GLU A 22 -27.97 -2.72 -3.09
CA GLU A 22 -28.63 -1.45 -2.76
C GLU A 22 -27.62 -0.29 -2.73
N ILE A 23 -26.52 -0.44 -2.03
CA ILE A 23 -25.49 0.62 -1.94
C ILE A 23 -24.80 0.84 -3.30
N LEU A 24 -24.57 -0.21 -4.08
CA LEU A 24 -24.02 -0.10 -5.43
C LEU A 24 -24.97 0.64 -6.36
N ASN A 25 -26.28 0.42 -6.24
CA ASN A 25 -27.31 1.13 -7.00
C ASN A 25 -27.43 2.59 -6.52
N GLU A 26 -27.40 2.85 -5.20
CA GLU A 26 -27.42 4.20 -4.64
C GLU A 26 -26.25 5.04 -5.20
N ILE A 27 -25.02 4.51 -5.14
CA ILE A 27 -23.83 5.17 -5.68
C ILE A 27 -23.95 5.35 -7.20
N THR A 28 -24.42 4.34 -7.94
CA THR A 28 -24.58 4.41 -9.39
C THR A 28 -25.61 5.46 -9.79
N THR A 29 -26.73 5.55 -9.06
CA THR A 29 -27.79 6.56 -9.28
C THR A 29 -27.23 7.96 -9.01
N TRP A 30 -26.52 8.15 -7.88
CA TRP A 30 -25.88 9.42 -7.57
C TRP A 30 -24.86 9.84 -8.65
N ILE A 31 -24.03 8.93 -9.13
CA ILE A 31 -23.05 9.22 -10.20
C ILE A 31 -23.76 9.71 -11.47
N ASN A 32 -24.88 9.09 -11.84
CA ASN A 32 -25.61 9.42 -13.07
C ASN A 32 -26.52 10.65 -12.95
N ASN A 33 -26.78 11.12 -11.73
CA ASN A 33 -27.60 12.32 -11.50
C ASN A 33 -26.73 13.58 -11.64
N THR A 34 -26.64 14.15 -12.83
CA THR A 34 -25.85 15.36 -13.12
C THR A 34 -26.46 16.64 -12.55
N GLU A 35 -27.73 16.64 -12.17
CA GLU A 35 -28.41 17.79 -11.52
C GLU A 35 -28.04 17.92 -10.04
N ASP A 36 -27.53 16.85 -9.42
CA ASP A 36 -27.09 16.89 -8.04
C ASP A 36 -25.86 17.81 -7.88
N SER A 37 -25.93 18.75 -6.95
CA SER A 37 -24.84 19.68 -6.62
C SER A 37 -23.67 19.01 -5.92
N THR A 38 -23.85 17.80 -5.36
CA THR A 38 -22.78 17.08 -4.69
C THR A 38 -21.75 16.55 -5.69
N ARG A 39 -20.48 16.62 -5.32
CA ARG A 39 -19.35 16.20 -6.17
C ARG A 39 -18.61 15.00 -5.60
N VAL A 40 -18.72 14.80 -4.29
CA VAL A 40 -18.05 13.72 -3.56
C VAL A 40 -19.10 12.86 -2.88
N PHE A 41 -19.00 11.55 -3.07
CA PHE A 41 -19.72 10.56 -2.27
C PHE A 41 -18.74 9.93 -1.29
N TRP A 42 -18.90 10.22 -0.02
CA TRP A 42 -18.03 9.68 1.03
C TRP A 42 -18.67 8.48 1.72
N LEU A 43 -18.21 7.29 1.35
CA LEU A 43 -18.59 6.02 1.96
C LEU A 43 -17.63 5.71 3.12
N HIS A 44 -18.13 5.74 4.35
CA HIS A 44 -17.31 5.52 5.53
C HIS A 44 -17.82 4.40 6.43
N GLY A 45 -16.95 3.85 7.26
CA GLY A 45 -17.29 2.77 8.21
C GLY A 45 -16.05 2.04 8.71
N ASN A 46 -16.24 1.14 9.64
CA ASN A 46 -15.17 0.36 10.26
C ASN A 46 -14.39 -0.52 9.27
N ALA A 47 -13.21 -1.00 9.70
CA ALA A 47 -12.45 -1.99 8.93
C ALA A 47 -13.27 -3.27 8.73
N GLY A 48 -13.10 -3.93 7.57
CA GLY A 48 -13.75 -5.21 7.29
C GLY A 48 -15.21 -5.15 6.85
N THR A 49 -15.80 -3.94 6.69
CA THR A 49 -17.21 -3.76 6.26
C THR A 49 -17.43 -3.84 4.74
N GLY A 50 -16.36 -3.98 3.94
CA GLY A 50 -16.45 -4.16 2.49
C GLY A 50 -16.41 -2.87 1.66
N LYS A 51 -15.98 -1.72 2.20
CA LYS A 51 -15.88 -0.43 1.48
C LYS A 51 -15.03 -0.53 0.21
N SER A 52 -13.84 -1.10 0.31
CA SER A 52 -12.94 -1.25 -0.84
C SER A 52 -13.54 -2.15 -1.92
N SER A 53 -14.26 -3.21 -1.55
CA SER A 53 -14.95 -4.06 -2.53
C SER A 53 -16.03 -3.28 -3.29
N ILE A 54 -16.76 -2.40 -2.61
CA ILE A 54 -17.73 -1.49 -3.26
C ILE A 54 -17.01 -0.53 -4.20
N ALA A 55 -15.91 0.11 -3.75
CA ALA A 55 -15.11 1.03 -4.55
C ALA A 55 -14.58 0.37 -5.82
N HIS A 56 -13.95 -0.81 -5.70
CA HIS A 56 -13.46 -1.59 -6.84
C HIS A 56 -14.59 -2.04 -7.79
N THR A 57 -15.77 -2.38 -7.25
CA THR A 57 -16.93 -2.76 -8.07
C THR A 57 -17.43 -1.58 -8.88
N ILE A 58 -17.56 -0.40 -8.28
CA ILE A 58 -17.93 0.84 -8.98
C ILE A 58 -16.88 1.18 -10.05
N ALA A 59 -15.59 1.17 -9.69
CA ALA A 59 -14.50 1.40 -10.64
C ALA A 59 -14.58 0.44 -11.84
N TYR A 60 -14.81 -0.86 -11.61
CA TYR A 60 -14.95 -1.86 -12.65
C TYR A 60 -16.16 -1.63 -13.56
N ARG A 61 -17.34 -1.32 -12.97
CA ARG A 61 -18.56 -1.01 -13.74
C ARG A 61 -18.34 0.19 -14.66
N PHE A 62 -17.77 1.28 -14.13
CA PHE A 62 -17.55 2.50 -14.91
C PHE A 62 -16.38 2.38 -15.88
N LYS A 63 -15.38 1.54 -15.61
CA LYS A 63 -14.33 1.18 -16.58
C LYS A 63 -14.95 0.48 -17.81
N LYS A 64 -15.83 -0.49 -17.59
CA LYS A 64 -16.55 -1.18 -18.70
C LYS A 64 -17.39 -0.23 -19.55
N LEU A 65 -17.94 0.82 -18.94
CA LEU A 65 -18.70 1.86 -19.63
C LEU A 65 -17.81 2.94 -20.28
N GLY A 66 -16.48 2.85 -20.17
CA GLY A 66 -15.55 3.87 -20.63
C GLY A 66 -15.68 5.19 -19.85
N ARG A 67 -16.18 5.18 -18.60
CA ARG A 67 -16.46 6.36 -17.78
C ARG A 67 -15.61 6.46 -16.51
N LEU A 68 -14.71 5.52 -16.25
CA LEU A 68 -13.75 5.62 -15.18
C LEU A 68 -12.66 6.62 -15.56
N GLY A 69 -12.55 7.71 -14.83
CA GLY A 69 -11.48 8.71 -14.98
C GLY A 69 -10.18 8.24 -14.36
N SER A 70 -10.24 7.78 -13.12
CA SER A 70 -9.12 7.18 -12.38
C SER A 70 -9.62 6.32 -11.22
N CYS A 71 -8.82 5.37 -10.78
CA CYS A 71 -9.01 4.65 -9.52
C CYS A 71 -7.71 4.68 -8.75
N TYR A 72 -7.70 5.36 -7.61
CA TYR A 72 -6.53 5.50 -6.75
C TYR A 72 -6.81 4.85 -5.38
N CYS A 73 -6.07 3.81 -5.04
CA CYS A 73 -6.21 3.09 -3.79
C CYS A 73 -4.97 3.33 -2.92
N PHE A 74 -5.19 3.87 -1.72
CA PHE A 74 -4.14 3.93 -0.72
C PHE A 74 -3.89 2.54 -0.13
N ASP A 75 -2.65 2.26 0.25
CA ASP A 75 -2.22 1.03 0.92
C ASP A 75 -1.09 1.38 1.89
N ARG A 76 -1.26 1.07 3.16
CA ARG A 76 -0.27 1.37 4.22
C ARG A 76 1.06 0.67 4.02
N ASN A 77 1.07 -0.42 3.28
CA ASN A 77 2.28 -1.20 3.02
C ASN A 77 3.18 -0.59 1.94
N GLU A 78 2.75 0.48 1.29
CA GLU A 78 3.58 1.22 0.34
C GLU A 78 3.94 2.58 0.96
N MET A 79 5.20 3.01 0.77
CA MET A 79 5.77 4.17 1.43
C MET A 79 4.83 5.39 1.45
N ALA A 80 4.43 5.79 2.65
CA ALA A 80 3.51 6.89 2.90
C ALA A 80 3.95 8.22 2.25
N GLU A 81 5.27 8.47 2.19
CA GLU A 81 5.81 9.74 1.67
C GLU A 81 5.61 9.98 0.17
N GLN A 82 5.33 8.95 -0.61
CA GLN A 82 5.13 9.12 -2.07
C GLN A 82 3.67 9.06 -2.50
N ARG A 83 2.79 8.42 -1.72
CA ARG A 83 1.41 8.21 -2.13
C ARG A 83 0.55 9.44 -1.96
N ASP A 84 0.61 10.07 -0.82
CA ASP A 84 -0.08 11.33 -0.58
C ASP A 84 0.39 12.42 -1.55
N LYS A 85 1.70 12.49 -1.84
CA LYS A 85 2.31 13.49 -2.74
C LYS A 85 2.01 13.27 -4.23
N ASN A 86 1.65 12.05 -4.64
CA ASN A 86 1.50 11.70 -6.06
C ASN A 86 0.06 11.32 -6.48
N ILE A 87 -0.92 11.55 -5.62
CA ILE A 87 -2.31 11.21 -5.91
C ILE A 87 -2.81 11.97 -7.16
N PHE A 88 -2.67 13.28 -7.21
CA PHE A 88 -3.24 14.07 -8.30
C PHE A 88 -2.42 14.01 -9.58
N THR A 89 -1.10 13.78 -9.51
CA THR A 89 -0.30 13.49 -10.71
C THR A 89 -0.70 12.16 -11.36
N THR A 90 -1.02 11.14 -10.55
CA THR A 90 -1.53 9.85 -11.04
C THR A 90 -2.91 10.01 -11.66
N ILE A 91 -3.85 10.66 -10.96
CA ILE A 91 -5.20 10.93 -11.48
C ILE A 91 -5.14 11.75 -12.78
N ALA A 92 -4.27 12.77 -12.85
CA ALA A 92 -4.11 13.59 -14.05
C ALA A 92 -3.64 12.77 -15.24
N ARG A 93 -2.71 11.84 -15.06
CA ARG A 93 -2.25 10.93 -16.11
C ARG A 93 -3.35 10.00 -16.59
N ASP A 94 -4.09 9.38 -15.67
CA ASP A 94 -5.21 8.52 -16.01
C ASP A 94 -6.29 9.26 -16.82
N LEU A 95 -6.60 10.50 -16.42
CA LEU A 95 -7.52 11.37 -17.15
C LEU A 95 -6.99 11.73 -18.55
N ALA A 96 -5.69 12.02 -18.68
CA ALA A 96 -5.05 12.32 -19.96
C ALA A 96 -4.97 11.09 -20.89
N ASP A 97 -4.82 9.89 -20.33
CA ASP A 97 -4.84 8.66 -21.11
C ASP A 97 -6.22 8.34 -21.64
N ARG A 98 -7.25 8.77 -20.93
CA ARG A 98 -8.63 8.64 -21.33
C ARG A 98 -9.09 9.68 -22.35
N ASP A 99 -8.71 10.95 -22.17
CA ASP A 99 -9.24 12.08 -22.93
C ASP A 99 -8.15 12.89 -23.63
N LYS A 100 -8.28 13.06 -24.96
CA LYS A 100 -7.30 13.77 -25.79
C LYS A 100 -7.25 15.25 -25.49
N GLN A 101 -8.35 15.89 -25.06
CA GLN A 101 -8.39 17.31 -24.73
C GLN A 101 -7.67 17.55 -23.40
N ILE A 102 -7.97 16.76 -22.35
CA ILE A 102 -7.24 16.81 -21.10
C ILE A 102 -5.74 16.58 -21.32
N ARG A 103 -5.38 15.62 -22.17
CA ARG A 103 -3.97 15.37 -22.54
C ARG A 103 -3.28 16.60 -23.13
N ARG A 104 -3.96 17.29 -24.06
CA ARG A 104 -3.40 18.52 -24.68
C ARG A 104 -3.20 19.63 -23.67
N GLU A 105 -4.19 19.86 -22.80
CA GLU A 105 -4.10 20.89 -21.76
C GLU A 105 -3.00 20.58 -20.73
N LEU A 106 -2.87 19.30 -20.31
CA LEU A 106 -1.78 18.89 -19.43
C LEU A 106 -0.41 19.06 -20.05
N VAL A 107 -0.25 18.72 -21.33
CA VAL A 107 0.99 18.93 -22.06
C VAL A 107 1.31 20.42 -22.11
N ALA A 108 0.32 21.28 -22.44
CA ALA A 108 0.50 22.73 -22.47
C ALA A 108 0.89 23.29 -21.09
N ALA A 109 0.21 22.88 -20.01
CA ALA A 109 0.53 23.31 -18.66
C ALA A 109 1.96 22.93 -18.25
N VAL A 110 2.39 21.70 -18.54
CA VAL A 110 3.76 21.23 -18.23
C VAL A 110 4.83 21.89 -19.10
N HIS A 111 4.49 22.30 -20.32
CA HIS A 111 5.42 23.09 -21.16
C HIS A 111 5.57 24.51 -20.65
N LEU A 112 4.50 25.14 -20.16
CA LEU A 112 4.55 26.49 -19.60
C LEU A 112 5.29 26.53 -18.26
N ASP A 113 5.08 25.52 -17.42
CA ASP A 113 5.77 25.39 -16.13
C ASP A 113 6.33 23.95 -15.98
N THR A 114 7.62 23.81 -16.27
CA THR A 114 8.32 22.53 -16.19
C THR A 114 8.44 21.98 -14.77
N SER A 115 8.28 22.82 -13.72
CA SER A 115 8.29 22.41 -12.32
C SER A 115 7.11 21.46 -12.01
N LEU A 116 6.01 21.56 -12.74
CA LEU A 116 4.83 20.68 -12.62
C LEU A 116 5.14 19.21 -12.93
N LYS A 117 6.25 18.93 -13.62
CA LYS A 117 6.67 17.53 -13.88
C LYS A 117 6.95 16.76 -12.58
N ASN A 118 7.49 17.43 -11.56
CA ASN A 118 8.03 16.81 -10.36
C ASN A 118 7.54 17.47 -9.06
N THR A 119 6.52 18.34 -9.14
CA THR A 119 5.99 19.04 -7.97
C THR A 119 5.41 18.03 -6.97
N THR A 120 5.77 18.18 -5.71
CA THR A 120 5.17 17.47 -4.57
C THR A 120 4.10 18.30 -3.86
N ASP A 121 3.84 19.51 -4.33
CA ASP A 121 2.79 20.37 -3.80
C ASP A 121 1.42 19.88 -4.30
N ILE A 122 0.68 19.25 -3.41
CA ILE A 122 -0.64 18.67 -3.67
C ILE A 122 -1.66 19.73 -4.13
N LEU A 123 -1.59 20.95 -3.57
CA LEU A 123 -2.50 22.04 -3.94
C LEU A 123 -2.20 22.54 -5.36
N GLN A 124 -0.92 22.65 -5.72
CA GLN A 124 -0.50 22.99 -7.07
C GLN A 124 -0.89 21.88 -8.06
N GLN A 125 -0.68 20.60 -7.71
CA GLN A 125 -1.12 19.48 -8.54
C GLN A 125 -2.63 19.54 -8.80
N TRP A 126 -3.44 19.75 -7.76
CA TRP A 126 -4.89 19.86 -7.91
C TRP A 126 -5.28 20.99 -8.85
N LYS A 127 -4.76 22.18 -8.62
CA LYS A 127 -5.09 23.39 -9.38
C LYS A 127 -4.67 23.28 -10.85
N GLU A 128 -3.38 22.95 -11.08
CA GLU A 128 -2.78 23.02 -12.41
C GLU A 128 -3.01 21.77 -13.25
N LEU A 129 -3.06 20.57 -12.62
CA LEU A 129 -3.13 19.32 -13.35
C LEU A 129 -4.54 18.71 -13.40
N ILE A 130 -5.46 19.11 -12.51
CA ILE A 130 -6.84 18.59 -12.47
C ILE A 130 -7.84 19.68 -12.83
N MET A 131 -7.90 20.79 -12.05
CA MET A 131 -8.95 21.79 -12.18
C MET A 131 -8.88 22.51 -13.53
N LYS A 132 -7.73 23.08 -13.89
CA LYS A 132 -7.61 23.83 -15.15
C LYS A 132 -7.91 22.97 -16.38
N PRO A 133 -7.33 21.76 -16.54
CA PRO A 133 -7.68 20.89 -17.66
C PRO A 133 -9.17 20.44 -17.66
N ALA A 134 -9.74 20.18 -16.48
CA ALA A 134 -11.15 19.78 -16.40
C ALA A 134 -12.12 20.89 -16.86
N LEU A 135 -11.81 22.16 -16.54
CA LEU A 135 -12.64 23.31 -16.92
C LEU A 135 -12.62 23.61 -18.43
N THR A 136 -11.63 23.12 -19.18
CA THR A 136 -11.57 23.28 -20.65
C THR A 136 -12.39 22.25 -21.41
N LEU A 137 -12.88 21.20 -20.70
CA LEU A 137 -13.72 20.18 -21.35
C LEU A 137 -15.01 20.82 -21.85
N SER A 138 -15.29 20.58 -23.14
CA SER A 138 -16.53 21.04 -23.74
C SER A 138 -17.74 20.34 -23.11
N GLU A 139 -18.89 21.01 -23.06
CA GLU A 139 -20.18 20.46 -22.64
C GLU A 139 -20.63 19.21 -23.44
N ALA A 140 -19.94 18.93 -24.55
CA ALA A 140 -20.18 17.79 -25.41
C ALA A 140 -19.74 16.42 -24.85
N MET A 141 -19.07 16.36 -23.69
CA MET A 141 -18.77 15.08 -23.03
C MET A 141 -20.03 14.43 -22.48
N VAL A 142 -20.48 13.39 -23.14
CA VAL A 142 -21.67 12.63 -22.75
C VAL A 142 -21.40 11.73 -21.56
N GLY A 143 -21.93 12.08 -20.39
CA GLY A 143 -22.00 11.25 -19.20
C GLY A 143 -20.92 11.52 -18.13
N PRO A 144 -21.04 10.90 -16.96
CA PRO A 144 -20.17 11.15 -15.81
C PRO A 144 -18.76 10.60 -16.00
N ILE A 145 -17.79 11.34 -15.45
CA ILE A 145 -16.40 10.91 -15.26
C ILE A 145 -16.23 10.57 -13.78
N VAL A 146 -15.91 9.31 -13.50
CA VAL A 146 -15.80 8.81 -12.14
C VAL A 146 -14.35 8.72 -11.71
N ILE A 147 -14.02 9.35 -10.60
CA ILE A 147 -12.74 9.20 -9.91
C ILE A 147 -13.03 8.44 -8.61
N VAL A 148 -12.34 7.34 -8.40
CA VAL A 148 -12.43 6.54 -7.17
C VAL A 148 -11.16 6.76 -6.36
N ILE A 149 -11.33 7.17 -5.09
CA ILE A 149 -10.25 7.30 -4.11
C ILE A 149 -10.59 6.34 -2.97
N ASP A 150 -9.90 5.21 -2.91
CA ASP A 150 -10.15 4.18 -1.90
C ASP A 150 -9.17 4.27 -0.74
N ALA A 151 -9.67 3.99 0.47
CA ALA A 151 -8.89 3.87 1.71
C ALA A 151 -8.07 5.13 2.08
N LEU A 152 -8.67 6.33 2.01
CA LEU A 152 -8.00 7.59 2.36
C LEU A 152 -7.37 7.57 3.77
N ASP A 153 -7.93 6.84 4.72
CA ASP A 153 -7.35 6.64 6.05
C ASP A 153 -5.99 5.93 6.04
N GLU A 154 -5.63 5.30 4.94
CA GLU A 154 -4.34 4.62 4.74
C GLU A 154 -3.28 5.51 4.06
N SER A 155 -3.59 6.77 3.77
CA SER A 155 -2.68 7.72 3.12
C SER A 155 -1.52 8.22 4.00
N GLY A 156 -1.40 7.73 5.23
CA GLY A 156 -0.39 8.19 6.20
C GLY A 156 -0.99 8.88 7.42
N GLY A 157 -0.22 9.73 8.09
CA GLY A 157 -0.67 10.49 9.26
C GLY A 157 -1.67 11.61 8.93
N ALA A 158 -2.27 12.22 9.94
CA ALA A 158 -3.21 13.33 9.77
C ALA A 158 -2.59 14.51 8.99
N ASP A 159 -1.33 14.83 9.27
CA ASP A 159 -0.61 15.92 8.60
C ASP A 159 -0.42 15.63 7.10
N SER A 160 -0.09 14.40 6.72
CA SER A 160 0.10 14.00 5.33
C SER A 160 -1.17 14.18 4.49
N ARG A 161 -2.35 13.84 5.03
CA ARG A 161 -3.62 13.95 4.29
C ARG A 161 -4.33 15.29 4.43
N GLN A 162 -3.84 16.21 5.26
CA GLN A 162 -4.48 17.51 5.49
C GLN A 162 -4.74 18.28 4.20
N HIS A 163 -3.79 18.28 3.27
CA HIS A 163 -3.94 18.97 1.98
C HIS A 163 -5.02 18.32 1.10
N ILE A 164 -5.06 16.99 1.06
CA ILE A 164 -6.11 16.24 0.34
C ILE A 164 -7.48 16.56 0.93
N LEU A 165 -7.60 16.58 2.25
CA LEU A 165 -8.84 16.92 2.95
C LEU A 165 -9.28 18.37 2.70
N ARG A 166 -8.35 19.33 2.65
CA ARG A 166 -8.66 20.72 2.28
C ARG A 166 -9.26 20.83 0.88
N ILE A 167 -8.74 20.07 -0.08
CA ILE A 167 -9.26 19.98 -1.45
C ILE A 167 -10.68 19.39 -1.43
N LEU A 168 -10.84 18.20 -0.84
CA LEU A 168 -12.12 17.48 -0.81
C LEU A 168 -13.21 18.25 -0.02
N ALA A 169 -12.83 19.00 1.01
CA ALA A 169 -13.72 19.87 1.76
C ALA A 169 -14.01 21.23 1.08
N GLY A 170 -13.39 21.50 -0.08
CA GLY A 170 -13.58 22.76 -0.79
C GLY A 170 -13.02 23.98 -0.07
N LYS A 171 -12.08 23.82 0.86
CA LYS A 171 -11.44 24.89 1.63
C LYS A 171 -10.24 25.50 0.89
N LEU A 172 -10.46 25.86 -0.38
CA LEU A 172 -9.48 26.50 -1.26
C LEU A 172 -10.03 27.84 -1.77
N ASP A 173 -9.17 28.59 -2.52
CA ASP A 173 -9.58 29.78 -3.26
C ASP A 173 -10.70 29.45 -4.28
N ASP A 174 -11.48 30.46 -4.66
CA ASP A 174 -12.71 30.27 -5.45
C ASP A 174 -12.49 29.50 -6.75
N GLU A 175 -11.37 29.73 -7.42
CA GLU A 175 -11.05 29.06 -8.70
C GLU A 175 -10.67 27.58 -8.57
N SER A 176 -10.18 27.17 -7.40
CA SER A 176 -9.65 25.83 -7.15
C SER A 176 -10.62 24.94 -6.36
N ARG A 177 -11.81 25.43 -6.03
CA ARG A 177 -12.82 24.68 -5.25
C ARG A 177 -13.37 23.50 -6.04
N ILE A 178 -13.49 22.37 -5.38
CA ILE A 178 -14.04 21.13 -5.95
C ILE A 178 -15.48 21.32 -6.50
N SER A 179 -16.25 22.24 -5.92
CA SER A 179 -17.59 22.59 -6.40
C SER A 179 -17.60 23.24 -7.79
N LYS A 180 -16.46 23.74 -8.27
CA LYS A 180 -16.28 24.29 -9.62
C LYS A 180 -15.91 23.24 -10.66
N LEU A 181 -15.63 22.00 -10.28
CA LEU A 181 -15.51 20.90 -11.26
C LEU A 181 -16.77 20.81 -12.13
N PRO A 182 -16.63 20.48 -13.40
CA PRO A 182 -17.78 20.26 -14.27
C PRO A 182 -18.79 19.29 -13.63
N PRO A 183 -20.09 19.47 -13.86
CA PRO A 183 -21.15 18.70 -13.19
C PRO A 183 -21.09 17.19 -13.46
N ASN A 184 -20.41 16.78 -14.52
CA ASN A 184 -20.19 15.38 -14.86
C ASN A 184 -19.01 14.73 -14.11
N PHE A 185 -18.19 15.47 -13.35
CA PHE A 185 -17.18 14.86 -12.49
C PHE A 185 -17.78 14.38 -11.18
N ARG A 186 -17.49 13.12 -10.82
CA ARG A 186 -17.94 12.46 -9.60
C ARG A 186 -16.78 11.78 -8.91
N ILE A 187 -16.61 12.05 -7.62
CA ILE A 187 -15.54 11.45 -6.79
C ILE A 187 -16.18 10.52 -5.76
N LEU A 188 -15.92 9.23 -5.88
CA LEU A 188 -16.24 8.26 -4.85
C LEU A 188 -15.03 8.14 -3.92
N LEU A 189 -15.23 8.48 -2.65
CA LEU A 189 -14.23 8.43 -1.60
C LEU A 189 -14.60 7.35 -0.59
N THR A 190 -13.66 6.49 -0.21
CA THR A 190 -13.85 5.59 0.93
C THR A 190 -12.82 5.83 2.03
N SER A 191 -13.22 5.67 3.28
CA SER A 191 -12.30 5.74 4.44
C SER A 191 -12.94 5.16 5.70
N ARG A 192 -12.11 4.96 6.74
CA ARG A 192 -12.60 4.93 8.12
C ARG A 192 -12.96 6.36 8.56
N PRO A 193 -13.91 6.52 9.50
CA PRO A 193 -14.28 7.84 10.02
C PRO A 193 -13.28 8.31 11.09
N LEU A 194 -11.99 8.45 10.71
CA LEU A 194 -11.00 9.03 11.61
C LEU A 194 -11.38 10.49 11.95
N PRO A 195 -11.04 11.00 13.15
CA PRO A 195 -11.45 12.32 13.59
C PRO A 195 -11.12 13.43 12.59
N ASP A 196 -9.91 13.47 12.06
CA ASP A 196 -9.47 14.47 11.08
C ASP A 196 -10.24 14.40 9.75
N ILE A 197 -10.58 13.21 9.27
CA ILE A 197 -11.40 13.01 8.06
C ILE A 197 -12.84 13.42 8.33
N TYR A 198 -13.38 12.99 9.47
CA TYR A 198 -14.74 13.28 9.86
C TYR A 198 -14.97 14.79 10.02
N ASP A 199 -14.10 15.48 10.77
CA ASP A 199 -14.18 16.92 11.01
C ASP A 199 -13.99 17.75 9.73
N ALA A 200 -13.21 17.23 8.77
CA ALA A 200 -13.01 17.90 7.50
C ALA A 200 -14.22 17.81 6.56
N LEU A 201 -14.89 16.65 6.50
CA LEU A 201 -15.90 16.34 5.48
C LEU A 201 -17.35 16.38 5.99
N ASN A 202 -17.56 16.35 7.33
CA ASN A 202 -18.89 16.37 7.90
C ASN A 202 -19.55 17.75 7.73
N GLY A 203 -20.81 17.75 7.22
CA GLY A 203 -21.57 18.98 7.00
C GLY A 203 -21.15 19.80 5.77
N VAL A 204 -20.24 19.31 4.93
CA VAL A 204 -19.84 19.96 3.68
C VAL A 204 -20.91 19.75 2.61
N ILE A 205 -21.47 20.84 2.04
CA ILE A 205 -22.64 20.82 1.14
C ILE A 205 -22.42 19.96 -0.12
N HIS A 206 -21.23 19.97 -0.70
CA HIS A 206 -20.94 19.22 -1.92
C HIS A 206 -20.47 17.77 -1.64
N VAL A 207 -20.53 17.32 -0.38
CA VAL A 207 -20.18 15.95 0.05
C VAL A 207 -21.44 15.23 0.50
N GLN A 208 -21.84 14.20 -0.25
CA GLN A 208 -22.85 13.25 0.19
C GLN A 208 -22.19 12.20 1.07
N ARG A 209 -22.65 12.05 2.28
CA ARG A 209 -22.09 11.12 3.26
C ARG A 209 -22.96 9.87 3.40
N LYS A 210 -22.33 8.70 3.42
CA LYS A 210 -22.99 7.42 3.71
C LYS A 210 -22.14 6.59 4.66
N SER A 211 -22.72 6.20 5.80
CA SER A 211 -22.11 5.24 6.71
C SER A 211 -22.44 3.80 6.30
N MET A 212 -21.46 2.90 6.37
CA MET A 212 -21.71 1.47 6.23
C MET A 212 -22.62 0.95 7.35
N ASP A 213 -22.58 1.58 8.53
CA ASP A 213 -23.43 1.22 9.67
C ASP A 213 -24.90 1.63 9.46
N SER A 214 -25.17 2.53 8.49
CA SER A 214 -26.56 2.89 8.12
C SER A 214 -27.23 1.89 7.18
N ILE A 215 -26.48 0.90 6.67
CA ILE A 215 -27.03 -0.21 5.88
C ILE A 215 -27.75 -1.16 6.83
N PRO A 216 -29.03 -1.50 6.58
CA PRO A 216 -29.77 -2.40 7.45
C PRO A 216 -29.02 -3.72 7.70
N SER A 217 -28.90 -4.11 8.96
CA SER A 217 -28.14 -5.31 9.36
C SER A 217 -28.66 -6.58 8.68
N ALA A 218 -29.97 -6.67 8.46
CA ALA A 218 -30.59 -7.78 7.74
C ALA A 218 -30.07 -7.93 6.29
N LEU A 219 -29.87 -6.82 5.58
CA LEU A 219 -29.31 -6.83 4.21
C LEU A 219 -27.85 -7.27 4.22
N THR A 220 -27.06 -6.71 5.14
CA THR A 220 -25.66 -7.11 5.31
C THR A 220 -25.54 -8.59 5.65
N GLN A 221 -26.41 -9.09 6.52
CA GLN A 221 -26.44 -10.52 6.89
C GLN A 221 -26.82 -11.41 5.70
N CYS A 222 -27.80 -11.02 4.88
CA CYS A 222 -28.14 -11.75 3.66
C CYS A 222 -26.98 -11.78 2.66
N ASP A 223 -26.28 -10.67 2.50
CA ASP A 223 -25.10 -10.58 1.62
C ASP A 223 -23.98 -11.51 2.10
N ILE A 224 -23.69 -11.50 3.41
CA ILE A 224 -22.67 -12.38 4.01
C ILE A 224 -23.09 -13.84 3.90
N LEU A 225 -24.37 -14.15 4.13
CA LEU A 225 -24.89 -15.50 3.94
C LEU A 225 -24.64 -16.01 2.52
N ARG A 226 -24.94 -15.16 1.52
CA ARG A 226 -24.66 -15.48 0.12
C ARG A 226 -23.19 -15.70 -0.14
N TYR A 227 -22.33 -14.83 0.40
CA TYR A 227 -20.87 -14.93 0.30
C TYR A 227 -20.37 -16.25 0.90
N VAL A 228 -20.73 -16.56 2.14
CA VAL A 228 -20.34 -17.80 2.85
C VAL A 228 -20.82 -19.03 2.10
N SER A 229 -22.08 -19.04 1.65
CA SER A 229 -22.65 -20.16 0.90
C SER A 229 -21.89 -20.42 -0.41
N CYS A 230 -21.49 -19.36 -1.11
CA CYS A 230 -20.68 -19.45 -2.32
C CYS A 230 -19.28 -20.00 -2.01
N GLU A 231 -18.62 -19.45 -0.99
CA GLU A 231 -17.27 -19.84 -0.60
C GLU A 231 -17.17 -21.30 -0.13
N LEU A 232 -18.17 -21.80 0.58
CA LEU A 232 -18.18 -23.16 1.12
C LEU A 232 -18.84 -24.20 0.20
N SER A 233 -19.35 -23.79 -0.96
CA SER A 233 -20.13 -24.66 -1.88
C SER A 233 -19.39 -25.90 -2.37
N GLY A 234 -18.05 -25.87 -2.44
CA GLY A 234 -17.21 -27.00 -2.88
C GLY A 234 -16.82 -28.00 -1.79
N LEU A 235 -17.13 -27.72 -0.51
CA LEU A 235 -16.66 -28.54 0.61
C LEU A 235 -17.68 -29.61 0.99
N LYS A 236 -17.27 -30.88 0.95
CA LYS A 236 -18.12 -32.01 1.39
C LYS A 236 -18.34 -31.97 2.91
N GLY A 237 -19.58 -32.24 3.35
CA GLY A 237 -19.93 -32.38 4.78
C GLY A 237 -20.27 -31.07 5.50
N ILE A 238 -20.09 -29.88 4.88
CA ILE A 238 -20.33 -28.58 5.50
C ILE A 238 -21.34 -27.71 4.73
N GLN A 239 -21.91 -28.21 3.67
CA GLN A 239 -22.85 -27.51 2.77
C GLN A 239 -24.25 -27.30 3.36
N SER A 240 -24.42 -27.33 4.68
CA SER A 240 -25.73 -27.10 5.26
C SER A 240 -26.06 -25.61 5.33
N LYS A 241 -27.33 -25.26 5.10
CA LYS A 241 -27.82 -23.90 5.28
C LYS A 241 -27.58 -23.41 6.71
N GLU A 242 -27.67 -24.27 7.69
CA GLU A 242 -27.46 -24.00 9.11
C GLU A 242 -26.04 -23.53 9.42
N VAL A 243 -25.02 -24.11 8.77
CA VAL A 243 -23.62 -23.68 8.89
C VAL A 243 -23.45 -22.28 8.32
N SER A 244 -23.96 -22.05 7.10
CA SER A 244 -23.87 -20.74 6.46
C SER A 244 -24.62 -19.65 7.24
N ASP A 245 -25.81 -19.95 7.75
CA ASP A 245 -26.59 -19.05 8.60
C ASP A 245 -25.87 -18.73 9.93
N SER A 246 -25.21 -19.73 10.52
CA SER A 246 -24.45 -19.55 11.77
C SER A 246 -23.24 -18.65 11.58
N LEU A 247 -22.48 -18.86 10.50
CA LEU A 247 -21.33 -18.00 10.15
C LEU A 247 -21.77 -16.57 9.81
N ALA A 248 -22.86 -16.42 9.06
CA ALA A 248 -23.37 -15.09 8.71
C ALA A 248 -23.82 -14.31 9.96
N ARG A 249 -24.44 -14.96 10.92
CA ARG A 249 -24.78 -14.34 12.23
C ARG A 249 -23.54 -14.00 13.04
N ALA A 250 -22.59 -14.95 13.14
CA ALA A 250 -21.38 -14.81 13.92
C ALA A 250 -20.46 -13.69 13.39
N SER A 251 -20.56 -13.35 12.11
CA SER A 251 -19.75 -12.28 11.49
C SER A 251 -20.12 -10.87 11.94
N ASP A 252 -21.28 -10.68 12.57
CA ASP A 252 -21.82 -9.37 12.99
C ASP A 252 -21.64 -8.26 11.92
N GLY A 253 -21.93 -8.59 10.67
CA GLY A 253 -21.83 -7.67 9.55
C GLY A 253 -20.41 -7.43 9.00
N LEU A 254 -19.39 -8.08 9.52
CA LEU A 254 -18.00 -7.95 9.08
C LEU A 254 -17.67 -8.97 7.98
N PHE A 255 -17.59 -8.53 6.74
CA PHE A 255 -17.20 -9.38 5.60
C PHE A 255 -15.79 -9.96 5.76
N GLU A 256 -14.85 -9.21 6.32
CA GLU A 256 -13.50 -9.72 6.55
C GLU A 256 -13.48 -10.87 7.54
N TRP A 257 -14.30 -10.80 8.58
CA TRP A 257 -14.46 -11.94 9.49
C TRP A 257 -14.99 -13.17 8.75
N ALA A 258 -16.04 -13.00 7.95
CA ALA A 258 -16.63 -14.10 7.18
C ALA A 258 -15.62 -14.70 6.19
N ARG A 259 -14.81 -13.84 5.52
CA ARG A 259 -13.72 -14.28 4.64
C ARG A 259 -12.68 -15.13 5.38
N LEU A 260 -12.23 -14.65 6.53
CA LEU A 260 -11.26 -15.37 7.37
C LEU A 260 -11.83 -16.70 7.86
N ALA A 261 -13.07 -16.71 8.33
CA ALA A 261 -13.75 -17.92 8.77
C ALA A 261 -13.85 -18.96 7.64
N CYS A 262 -14.28 -18.54 6.45
CA CYS A 262 -14.33 -19.42 5.28
C CYS A 262 -12.94 -19.95 4.88
N ALA A 263 -11.92 -19.07 4.89
CA ALA A 263 -10.55 -19.47 4.57
C ALA A 263 -9.99 -20.45 5.61
N TYR A 264 -10.28 -20.24 6.90
CA TYR A 264 -9.89 -21.15 7.98
C TYR A 264 -10.55 -22.53 7.83
N ILE A 265 -11.87 -22.56 7.54
CA ILE A 265 -12.63 -23.79 7.36
C ILE A 265 -12.14 -24.57 6.15
N LYS A 266 -11.76 -23.89 5.07
CA LYS A 266 -11.20 -24.49 3.84
C LYS A 266 -9.78 -25.04 4.00
N GLY A 267 -9.08 -24.73 5.08
CA GLY A 267 -7.66 -25.05 5.28
C GLY A 267 -7.30 -26.49 4.93
N ASP A 268 -6.01 -26.75 4.67
CA ASP A 268 -5.52 -28.03 4.17
C ASP A 268 -5.90 -29.22 5.07
N ASP A 269 -6.37 -30.31 4.47
CA ASP A 269 -6.75 -31.57 5.15
C ASP A 269 -5.55 -32.29 5.80
N ASP A 270 -4.33 -31.84 5.55
CA ASP A 270 -3.08 -32.43 6.09
C ASP A 270 -2.93 -32.34 7.62
N ALA A 271 -3.77 -31.53 8.28
CA ALA A 271 -3.74 -31.39 9.74
C ALA A 271 -4.60 -32.41 10.50
N GLY A 272 -5.30 -33.32 9.81
CA GLY A 272 -6.17 -34.31 10.44
C GLY A 272 -7.44 -33.73 11.10
N ILE A 273 -7.76 -32.46 10.84
CA ILE A 273 -8.94 -31.75 11.36
C ILE A 273 -9.91 -31.54 10.19
N THR A 274 -11.15 -32.04 10.35
CA THR A 274 -12.19 -31.89 9.32
C THR A 274 -12.71 -30.46 9.21
N ALA A 275 -13.32 -30.11 8.06
CA ALA A 275 -13.95 -28.82 7.86
C ALA A 275 -15.07 -28.54 8.91
N MET A 276 -15.76 -29.57 9.38
CA MET A 276 -16.80 -29.43 10.42
C MET A 276 -16.19 -29.09 11.79
N GLU A 277 -15.11 -29.77 12.17
CA GLU A 277 -14.40 -29.46 13.42
C GLU A 277 -13.82 -28.04 13.39
N ARG A 278 -13.30 -27.59 12.24
CA ARG A 278 -12.85 -26.20 12.07
C ARG A 278 -14.00 -25.21 12.20
N PHE A 279 -15.18 -25.52 11.66
CA PHE A 279 -16.37 -24.70 11.85
C PHE A 279 -16.76 -24.60 13.34
N GLU A 280 -16.77 -25.71 14.07
CA GLU A 280 -17.07 -25.73 15.50
C GLU A 280 -16.07 -24.87 16.29
N LEU A 281 -14.78 -24.93 15.97
CA LEU A 281 -13.74 -24.07 16.55
C LEU A 281 -14.02 -22.59 16.30
N VAL A 282 -14.35 -22.20 15.07
CA VAL A 282 -14.68 -20.82 14.71
C VAL A 282 -15.85 -20.29 15.54
N ILE A 283 -16.94 -21.08 15.65
CA ILE A 283 -18.14 -20.65 16.40
C ILE A 283 -17.89 -20.60 17.90
N THR A 284 -17.06 -21.51 18.43
CA THR A 284 -16.74 -21.57 19.86
C THR A 284 -15.85 -20.41 20.30
N HIS A 285 -14.82 -20.05 19.51
CA HIS A 285 -13.92 -18.93 19.80
C HIS A 285 -14.58 -17.55 19.67
N ASN A 286 -15.70 -17.46 18.96
CA ASN A 286 -16.44 -16.21 18.77
C ASN A 286 -17.31 -15.79 19.99
N ARG A 287 -17.23 -16.50 21.10
CA ARG A 287 -18.08 -16.26 22.30
C ARG A 287 -17.46 -15.33 23.34
N ASP A 288 -16.27 -14.81 23.09
CA ASP A 288 -15.60 -13.91 24.03
C ASP A 288 -15.98 -12.44 23.72
N ASP A 289 -16.97 -11.92 24.44
CA ASP A 289 -17.55 -10.58 24.23
C ASP A 289 -16.56 -9.41 24.41
N TYR A 290 -15.38 -9.68 24.96
CA TYR A 290 -14.36 -8.66 25.25
C TYR A 290 -13.27 -8.52 24.19
N VAL A 291 -13.22 -9.41 23.20
CA VAL A 291 -12.20 -9.40 22.14
C VAL A 291 -12.83 -8.97 20.80
N PRO A 292 -12.24 -8.00 20.09
CA PRO A 292 -12.74 -7.64 18.77
C PRO A 292 -12.81 -8.88 17.85
N LEU A 293 -13.92 -9.02 17.12
CA LEU A 293 -14.19 -10.20 16.28
C LEU A 293 -13.06 -10.58 15.33
N LEU A 294 -12.41 -9.57 14.69
CA LEU A 294 -11.27 -9.84 13.80
C LEU A 294 -10.06 -10.35 14.57
N ASP A 295 -9.82 -9.83 15.77
CA ASP A 295 -8.69 -10.26 16.60
C ASP A 295 -8.84 -11.72 17.05
N SER A 296 -10.06 -12.15 17.37
CA SER A 296 -10.34 -13.55 17.71
C SER A 296 -10.03 -14.49 16.54
N MET A 297 -10.39 -14.10 15.31
CA MET A 297 -10.09 -14.86 14.11
C MET A 297 -8.60 -14.90 13.77
N TYR A 298 -7.89 -13.77 13.95
CA TYR A 298 -6.44 -13.74 13.77
C TYR A 298 -5.74 -14.66 14.78
N LYS A 299 -6.13 -14.60 16.06
CA LYS A 299 -5.60 -15.50 17.10
C LYS A 299 -5.85 -16.95 16.76
N LEU A 300 -7.10 -17.32 16.47
CA LEU A 300 -7.47 -18.70 16.12
C LEU A 300 -6.64 -19.22 14.94
N THR A 301 -6.51 -18.42 13.88
CA THR A 301 -5.73 -18.78 12.70
C THR A 301 -4.25 -18.98 13.06
N LEU A 302 -3.67 -18.07 13.83
CA LEU A 302 -2.26 -18.15 14.23
C LEU A 302 -2.01 -19.29 15.23
N GLU A 303 -2.91 -19.56 16.17
CA GLU A 303 -2.82 -20.66 17.12
C GLU A 303 -2.91 -22.02 16.43
N THR A 304 -3.67 -22.13 15.35
CA THR A 304 -3.71 -23.33 14.52
C THR A 304 -2.39 -23.55 13.78
N ILE A 305 -1.79 -22.48 13.25
CA ILE A 305 -0.48 -22.54 12.58
C ILE A 305 0.64 -22.80 13.59
N PHE A 306 0.53 -22.25 14.80
CA PHE A 306 1.51 -22.34 15.90
C PHE A 306 0.86 -22.90 17.16
N PRO A 307 0.42 -24.17 17.18
CA PRO A 307 -0.36 -24.74 18.28
C PRO A 307 0.39 -24.66 19.61
N PRO A 308 -0.33 -24.45 20.72
CA PRO A 308 0.21 -24.54 22.07
C PRO A 308 0.49 -26.01 22.43
N ASP A 309 1.67 -26.49 22.06
CA ASP A 309 2.08 -27.85 22.36
C ASP A 309 2.70 -27.93 23.76
N GLN A 310 2.14 -28.82 24.63
CA GLN A 310 2.63 -28.98 25.99
C GLN A 310 3.97 -29.73 26.05
N ASP A 311 4.22 -30.65 25.11
CA ASP A 311 5.43 -31.48 25.10
C ASP A 311 6.62 -30.84 24.39
N MET A 312 6.40 -29.78 23.58
CA MET A 312 7.46 -29.12 22.79
C MET A 312 7.53 -27.58 22.95
N ARG A 313 7.36 -27.06 24.17
CA ARG A 313 7.42 -25.60 24.46
C ARG A 313 8.61 -24.89 23.83
N ARG A 314 9.79 -25.54 23.84
CA ARG A 314 11.01 -24.98 23.23
C ARG A 314 10.90 -24.85 21.71
N ASN A 315 10.29 -25.80 21.02
CA ASN A 315 10.13 -25.75 19.57
C ASN A 315 9.11 -24.68 19.16
N ARG A 316 8.03 -24.53 19.95
CA ARG A 316 7.04 -23.45 19.73
C ARG A 316 7.66 -22.08 19.88
N SER A 317 8.43 -21.83 20.93
CA SER A 317 9.13 -20.55 21.11
C SER A 317 10.01 -20.22 19.91
N ILE A 318 10.81 -21.19 19.42
CA ILE A 318 11.64 -21.00 18.22
C ILE A 318 10.80 -20.68 16.98
N ARG A 319 9.65 -21.33 16.81
CA ARG A 319 8.74 -21.07 15.68
C ARG A 319 8.11 -19.67 15.77
N LEU A 320 7.69 -19.26 16.97
CA LEU A 320 7.15 -17.91 17.21
C LEU A 320 8.21 -16.83 17.00
N ASP A 321 9.45 -17.05 17.43
CA ASP A 321 10.54 -16.10 17.19
C ASP A 321 10.86 -15.96 15.70
N ARG A 322 10.81 -17.07 14.94
CA ARG A 322 10.93 -17.05 13.48
C ARG A 322 9.76 -16.32 12.83
N PHE A 323 8.54 -16.60 13.28
CA PHE A 323 7.33 -15.90 12.82
C PHE A 323 7.46 -14.38 13.03
N ARG A 324 7.77 -13.95 14.27
CA ARG A 324 7.93 -12.53 14.58
C ARG A 324 8.98 -11.87 13.71
N SER A 325 10.12 -12.54 13.52
CA SER A 325 11.23 -12.04 12.70
C SER A 325 10.87 -11.95 11.21
N VAL A 326 10.14 -12.94 10.67
CA VAL A 326 9.67 -12.91 9.27
C VAL A 326 8.60 -11.84 9.08
N MET A 327 7.63 -11.77 9.99
CA MET A 327 6.59 -10.75 9.92
C MET A 327 7.16 -9.33 10.12
N ALA A 328 8.14 -9.15 11.00
CA ALA A 328 8.82 -7.86 11.15
C ALA A 328 9.49 -7.43 9.83
N GLN A 329 10.12 -8.34 9.10
CA GLN A 329 10.68 -8.05 7.78
C GLN A 329 9.58 -7.65 6.78
N ILE A 330 8.50 -8.44 6.68
CA ILE A 330 7.41 -8.16 5.73
C ILE A 330 6.73 -6.83 6.04
N LEU A 331 6.46 -6.55 7.32
CA LEU A 331 5.79 -5.32 7.76
C LEU A 331 6.71 -4.10 7.78
N GLY A 332 8.03 -4.32 7.89
CA GLY A 332 9.03 -3.25 7.92
C GLY A 332 9.56 -2.86 6.54
N THR A 333 9.28 -3.66 5.48
CA THR A 333 9.66 -3.27 4.12
C THR A 333 8.81 -2.10 3.63
N ALA A 334 9.45 -1.18 2.91
CA ALA A 334 8.83 0.04 2.40
C ALA A 334 7.83 -0.20 1.26
N GLU A 335 8.00 -1.30 0.55
CA GLU A 335 7.05 -1.81 -0.46
C GLU A 335 7.05 -3.35 -0.42
N PRO A 336 5.95 -3.99 -0.82
CA PRO A 336 5.87 -5.45 -0.87
C PRO A 336 6.87 -6.04 -1.86
N LEU A 337 7.58 -7.08 -1.44
CA LEU A 337 8.56 -7.79 -2.25
C LEU A 337 8.13 -9.23 -2.54
N PRO A 338 8.56 -9.82 -3.68
CA PRO A 338 8.43 -11.24 -3.93
C PRO A 338 9.19 -12.07 -2.89
N LEU A 339 8.75 -13.31 -2.68
CA LEU A 339 9.37 -14.24 -1.73
C LEU A 339 10.88 -14.43 -1.96
N ALA A 340 11.29 -14.54 -3.24
CA ALA A 340 12.71 -14.69 -3.60
C ALA A 340 13.54 -13.49 -3.12
N SER A 341 13.04 -12.28 -3.34
CA SER A 341 13.70 -11.03 -2.94
C SER A 341 13.77 -10.85 -1.42
N LEU A 342 12.69 -11.21 -0.70
CA LEU A 342 12.69 -11.21 0.76
C LEU A 342 13.71 -12.19 1.33
N ASN A 343 13.85 -13.38 0.73
CA ASN A 343 14.86 -14.36 1.13
C ASN A 343 16.28 -13.86 0.81
N ALA A 344 16.51 -13.27 -0.39
CA ALA A 344 17.80 -12.70 -0.75
C ALA A 344 18.25 -11.64 0.25
N MET A 345 17.36 -10.71 0.63
CA MET A 345 17.64 -9.72 1.66
C MET A 345 17.91 -10.37 3.02
N ARG A 346 17.13 -11.39 3.40
CA ARG A 346 17.29 -12.09 4.69
C ARG A 346 18.63 -12.81 4.79
N HIS A 347 19.21 -13.27 3.69
CA HIS A 347 20.55 -13.85 3.67
C HIS A 347 21.64 -12.85 4.06
N GLN A 348 21.39 -11.56 3.91
CA GLN A 348 22.27 -10.46 4.31
C GLN A 348 22.10 -10.04 5.79
N PHE A 349 21.08 -10.53 6.50
CA PHE A 349 20.85 -10.19 7.91
C PHE A 349 21.99 -10.65 8.79
N VAL A 350 22.44 -9.79 9.72
CA VAL A 350 23.61 -10.03 10.56
C VAL A 350 23.24 -10.69 11.89
N HIS A 351 22.17 -10.20 12.53
CA HIS A 351 21.80 -10.59 13.89
C HIS A 351 20.61 -11.55 13.96
N VAL A 352 19.98 -11.84 12.83
CA VAL A 352 18.80 -12.69 12.74
C VAL A 352 19.16 -14.05 12.12
N ARG A 353 18.62 -15.15 12.70
CA ARG A 353 18.79 -16.48 12.12
C ARG A 353 18.26 -16.51 10.68
N LYS A 354 19.11 -16.97 9.75
CA LYS A 354 18.76 -17.17 8.33
C LYS A 354 17.73 -18.31 8.25
N THR A 355 16.45 -17.95 8.27
CA THR A 355 15.33 -18.89 8.15
C THR A 355 14.69 -18.65 6.80
N ASP A 356 14.41 -19.69 6.05
CA ASP A 356 13.61 -19.60 4.83
C ASP A 356 12.20 -19.09 5.19
N ILE A 357 11.85 -17.95 4.62
CA ILE A 357 10.58 -17.26 4.84
C ILE A 357 9.40 -18.18 4.46
N ASN A 358 9.55 -18.98 3.40
CA ASN A 358 8.51 -19.85 2.88
C ASN A 358 7.96 -20.81 3.96
N THR A 359 8.82 -21.32 4.83
CA THR A 359 8.40 -22.23 5.92
C THR A 359 7.42 -21.59 6.91
N ILE A 360 7.45 -20.26 7.02
CA ILE A 360 6.60 -19.49 7.92
C ILE A 360 5.34 -19.01 7.21
N ILE A 361 5.45 -18.49 5.98
CA ILE A 361 4.32 -17.83 5.31
C ILE A 361 3.42 -18.79 4.55
N ARG A 362 3.91 -19.97 4.13
CA ARG A 362 3.12 -20.94 3.35
C ARG A 362 1.77 -21.28 4.00
N PRO A 363 1.69 -21.56 5.31
CA PRO A 363 0.40 -21.83 5.97
C PRO A 363 -0.44 -20.56 6.22
N MET A 364 0.06 -19.36 5.89
CA MET A 364 -0.59 -18.09 6.19
C MET A 364 -1.41 -17.54 5.00
N GLY A 365 -1.80 -18.36 4.04
CA GLY A 365 -2.53 -17.92 2.84
C GLY A 365 -3.89 -17.26 3.13
N ALA A 366 -4.49 -17.49 4.30
CA ALA A 366 -5.68 -16.77 4.76
C ALA A 366 -5.39 -15.32 5.19
N LEU A 367 -4.14 -15.00 5.56
CA LEU A 367 -3.69 -13.74 6.15
C LEU A 367 -2.80 -12.92 5.21
N LEU A 368 -2.05 -13.59 4.33
CA LEU A 368 -1.08 -13.00 3.40
C LEU A 368 -1.39 -13.40 1.96
N SER A 369 -1.15 -12.50 1.01
CA SER A 369 -1.14 -12.80 -0.42
C SER A 369 0.26 -13.25 -0.88
N GLY A 370 0.34 -13.90 -2.05
CA GLY A 370 1.61 -14.28 -2.67
C GLY A 370 2.31 -15.49 -2.02
N THR A 371 1.67 -16.17 -1.07
CA THR A 371 2.27 -17.27 -0.31
C THR A 371 2.52 -18.54 -1.15
N THR A 372 1.86 -18.69 -2.29
CA THR A 372 1.96 -19.86 -3.20
C THR A 372 2.58 -19.54 -4.55
N ASP A 373 2.67 -18.25 -4.91
CA ASP A 373 3.24 -17.79 -6.18
C ASP A 373 4.58 -17.07 -5.93
N PRO A 374 5.73 -17.66 -6.34
CA PRO A 374 7.04 -17.08 -6.11
C PRO A 374 7.27 -15.70 -6.75
N ALA A 375 6.52 -15.37 -7.82
CA ALA A 375 6.61 -14.09 -8.51
C ALA A 375 5.70 -13.01 -7.89
N ALA A 376 4.69 -13.42 -7.11
CA ALA A 376 3.79 -12.49 -6.46
C ALA A 376 4.44 -11.85 -5.23
N THR A 377 4.13 -10.60 -4.99
CA THR A 377 4.58 -9.88 -3.79
C THR A 377 3.83 -10.36 -2.55
N ILE A 378 4.59 -10.52 -1.45
CA ILE A 378 4.03 -10.90 -0.15
C ILE A 378 3.50 -9.65 0.54
N ARG A 379 2.21 -9.66 0.88
CA ARG A 379 1.58 -8.56 1.62
C ARG A 379 0.40 -9.06 2.45
N PRO A 380 0.06 -8.38 3.56
CA PRO A 380 -1.17 -8.62 4.29
C PRO A 380 -2.40 -8.46 3.39
N LEU A 381 -3.38 -9.34 3.52
CA LEU A 381 -4.62 -9.28 2.76
C LEU A 381 -5.55 -8.16 3.25
N HIS A 382 -5.43 -7.79 4.52
CA HIS A 382 -6.25 -6.75 5.14
C HIS A 382 -5.43 -5.89 6.11
N ALA A 383 -5.63 -4.57 6.11
CA ALA A 383 -4.87 -3.60 6.92
C ALA A 383 -5.00 -3.81 8.44
N SER A 384 -6.10 -4.40 8.92
CA SER A 384 -6.26 -4.68 10.37
C SER A 384 -5.35 -5.80 10.89
N PHE A 385 -4.81 -6.67 10.02
CA PHE A 385 -3.89 -7.72 10.45
C PHE A 385 -2.53 -7.15 10.90
N PRO A 386 -1.85 -6.26 10.16
CA PRO A 386 -0.71 -5.52 10.68
C PRO A 386 -1.01 -4.76 11.98
N GLU A 387 -2.15 -4.07 12.04
CA GLU A 387 -2.56 -3.34 13.25
C GLU A 387 -2.69 -4.27 14.47
N PHE A 388 -3.27 -5.45 14.28
CA PHE A 388 -3.35 -6.48 15.30
C PHE A 388 -1.96 -6.95 15.73
N LEU A 389 -1.07 -7.29 14.79
CA LEU A 389 0.27 -7.81 15.10
C LEU A 389 1.14 -6.77 15.81
N MET A 390 1.04 -5.49 15.47
CA MET A 390 1.83 -4.41 16.06
C MET A 390 1.26 -3.87 17.39
N ASP A 391 0.10 -4.35 17.83
CA ASP A 391 -0.46 -4.02 19.14
C ASP A 391 -0.26 -5.18 20.11
N ARG A 392 0.61 -5.01 21.09
CA ARG A 392 0.95 -6.03 22.09
C ARG A 392 -0.24 -6.49 22.95
N LYS A 393 -1.19 -5.59 23.22
CA LYS A 393 -2.39 -5.93 24.01
C LYS A 393 -3.35 -6.81 23.22
N ARG A 394 -3.45 -6.58 21.92
CA ARG A 394 -4.32 -7.32 21.01
C ARG A 394 -3.73 -8.68 20.64
N SER A 395 -2.48 -8.71 20.21
CA SER A 395 -1.83 -9.89 19.64
C SER A 395 -1.11 -10.79 20.66
N GLY A 396 -0.81 -10.28 21.86
CA GLY A 396 -0.18 -11.09 22.92
C GLY A 396 1.16 -11.70 22.49
N GLU A 397 1.23 -13.02 22.46
CA GLU A 397 2.43 -13.76 22.05
C GLU A 397 2.78 -13.63 20.56
N PHE A 398 1.83 -13.22 19.72
CA PHE A 398 2.08 -12.96 18.29
C PHE A 398 2.53 -11.52 18.00
N PHE A 399 2.80 -10.73 19.03
CA PHE A 399 3.25 -9.35 18.88
C PHE A 399 4.52 -9.26 18.03
N VAL A 400 4.51 -8.36 17.05
CA VAL A 400 5.63 -8.09 16.14
C VAL A 400 6.15 -6.68 16.39
N ASP A 401 7.40 -6.59 16.84
CA ASP A 401 8.10 -5.33 16.97
C ASP A 401 8.86 -5.01 15.68
N VAL A 402 8.42 -3.98 14.97
CA VAL A 402 9.05 -3.54 13.73
C VAL A 402 10.17 -2.52 13.95
N SER A 403 10.39 -2.04 15.18
CA SER A 403 11.36 -0.98 15.46
C SER A 403 12.81 -1.40 15.19
N HIS A 404 13.14 -2.66 15.48
CA HIS A 404 14.51 -3.18 15.33
C HIS A 404 14.83 -3.71 13.93
N ILE A 405 13.82 -3.97 13.10
CA ILE A 405 14.04 -4.57 11.77
C ILE A 405 14.76 -3.60 10.81
N HIS A 406 14.63 -2.30 11.03
CA HIS A 406 15.23 -1.30 10.15
C HIS A 406 16.77 -1.36 10.15
N ASN A 407 17.40 -1.77 11.25
CA ASN A 407 18.83 -2.04 11.28
C ASN A 407 19.21 -3.17 10.32
N GLU A 408 18.48 -4.29 10.40
CA GLU A 408 18.72 -5.45 9.52
C GLU A 408 18.41 -5.12 8.05
N LEU A 409 17.33 -4.37 7.78
CA LEU A 409 16.96 -3.97 6.41
C LEU A 409 17.98 -2.99 5.83
N ALA A 410 18.53 -2.07 6.62
CA ALA A 410 19.61 -1.18 6.17
C ALA A 410 20.88 -1.97 5.83
N PHE A 411 21.29 -2.90 6.70
CA PHE A 411 22.42 -3.79 6.43
C PHE A 411 22.19 -4.64 5.19
N ALA A 412 21.03 -5.28 5.10
CA ALA A 412 20.68 -6.13 3.98
C ALA A 412 20.69 -5.37 2.66
N SER A 413 20.15 -4.15 2.66
CA SER A 413 20.17 -3.30 1.47
C SER A 413 21.59 -2.96 1.03
N LEU A 414 22.48 -2.56 1.96
CA LEU A 414 23.87 -2.30 1.65
C LEU A 414 24.60 -3.57 1.16
N GLY A 415 24.30 -4.73 1.75
CA GLY A 415 24.82 -6.03 1.30
C GLY A 415 24.39 -6.39 -0.12
N VAL A 416 23.07 -6.30 -0.40
CA VAL A 416 22.52 -6.54 -1.75
C VAL A 416 23.12 -5.59 -2.78
N MET A 417 23.29 -4.31 -2.41
CA MET A 417 23.91 -3.31 -3.29
C MET A 417 25.38 -3.64 -3.55
N LYS A 418 26.12 -4.06 -2.52
CA LYS A 418 27.53 -4.46 -2.66
C LYS A 418 27.68 -5.66 -3.58
N ASP A 419 26.79 -6.64 -3.51
CA ASP A 419 26.85 -7.86 -4.32
C ASP A 419 26.32 -7.65 -5.74
N GLY A 420 25.36 -6.73 -5.93
CA GLY A 420 24.61 -6.57 -7.18
C GLY A 420 25.04 -5.38 -8.05
N LEU A 421 25.57 -4.31 -7.46
CA LEU A 421 25.97 -3.13 -8.22
C LEU A 421 27.24 -3.38 -9.03
N GLN A 422 27.24 -2.95 -10.29
CA GLN A 422 28.38 -3.01 -11.18
C GLN A 422 28.29 -1.93 -12.26
N PHE A 423 29.42 -1.56 -12.82
CA PHE A 423 29.46 -0.63 -13.96
C PHE A 423 28.68 -1.17 -15.15
N ASN A 424 27.89 -0.28 -15.78
CA ASN A 424 27.05 -0.61 -16.96
C ASN A 424 26.18 -1.86 -16.73
N ILE A 425 25.46 -1.87 -15.59
CA ILE A 425 24.68 -3.03 -15.13
C ILE A 425 23.66 -3.48 -16.19
N CYS A 426 23.03 -2.56 -16.93
CA CYS A 426 22.07 -2.86 -18.00
C CYS A 426 22.74 -3.15 -19.34
N ARG A 427 24.09 -3.22 -19.41
CA ARG A 427 24.87 -3.50 -20.61
C ARG A 427 24.49 -2.61 -21.79
N LEU A 428 24.40 -1.31 -21.53
CA LEU A 428 24.08 -0.32 -22.56
C LEU A 428 25.23 -0.28 -23.60
N PRO A 429 24.90 -0.21 -24.89
CA PRO A 429 25.92 -0.24 -25.96
C PRO A 429 26.75 1.03 -26.04
N THR A 430 26.25 2.14 -25.48
CA THR A 430 26.91 3.45 -25.49
C THR A 430 26.46 4.29 -24.31
N SER A 431 27.34 5.15 -23.82
CA SER A 431 27.06 6.17 -22.79
C SER A 431 26.68 7.54 -23.38
N TYR A 432 26.63 7.68 -24.71
CA TYR A 432 26.38 8.96 -25.38
C TYR A 432 24.89 9.24 -25.65
N LEU A 433 24.03 8.21 -25.57
CA LEU A 433 22.61 8.39 -25.75
C LEU A 433 21.91 8.59 -24.40
N PRO A 434 20.97 9.54 -24.31
CA PRO A 434 20.15 9.67 -23.14
C PRO A 434 19.25 8.45 -22.97
N ASN A 435 18.90 8.10 -21.72
CA ASN A 435 18.05 6.93 -21.39
C ASN A 435 16.70 6.94 -22.15
N SER A 436 16.19 8.10 -22.51
CA SER A 436 14.93 8.27 -23.27
C SER A 436 15.01 7.76 -24.72
N GLU A 437 16.21 7.66 -25.28
CA GLU A 437 16.44 7.23 -26.68
C GLU A 437 16.79 5.74 -26.79
N ILE A 438 16.91 5.03 -25.66
CA ILE A 438 17.20 3.60 -25.64
C ILE A 438 15.88 2.82 -25.67
N HIS A 439 15.54 2.25 -26.83
CA HIS A 439 14.25 1.61 -27.10
C HIS A 439 13.96 0.40 -26.19
N ASP A 440 14.99 -0.41 -25.88
CA ASP A 440 14.88 -1.64 -25.07
C ASP A 440 15.28 -1.45 -23.60
N LEU A 441 15.34 -0.20 -23.12
CA LEU A 441 15.80 0.10 -21.76
C LEU A 441 14.92 -0.59 -20.69
N ALA A 442 13.61 -0.60 -20.86
CA ALA A 442 12.69 -1.20 -19.88
C ALA A 442 12.95 -2.72 -19.74
N GLU A 443 13.12 -3.42 -20.85
CA GLU A 443 13.43 -4.85 -20.86
C GLU A 443 14.80 -5.16 -20.24
N ARG A 444 15.80 -4.29 -20.49
CA ARG A 444 17.12 -4.41 -19.85
C ARG A 444 17.06 -4.19 -18.36
N VAL A 445 16.33 -3.16 -17.89
CA VAL A 445 16.15 -2.88 -16.47
C VAL A 445 15.51 -4.10 -15.79
N GLU A 446 14.42 -4.63 -16.33
CA GLU A 446 13.73 -5.81 -15.79
C GLU A 446 14.64 -7.05 -15.75
N LYS A 447 15.51 -7.22 -16.76
CA LYS A 447 16.40 -8.37 -16.88
C LYS A 447 17.61 -8.31 -15.94
N TYR A 448 18.20 -7.13 -15.75
CA TYR A 448 19.51 -6.98 -15.10
C TYR A 448 19.46 -6.34 -13.70
N ILE A 449 18.36 -5.69 -13.34
CA ILE A 449 18.16 -5.12 -12.01
C ILE A 449 17.08 -5.94 -11.30
N SER A 450 17.52 -6.82 -10.40
CA SER A 450 16.57 -7.65 -9.63
C SER A 450 15.68 -6.81 -8.70
N PRO A 451 14.48 -7.30 -8.32
CA PRO A 451 13.57 -6.55 -7.44
C PRO A 451 14.21 -6.16 -6.10
N GLU A 452 15.01 -7.04 -5.47
CA GLU A 452 15.72 -6.73 -4.22
C GLU A 452 16.81 -5.68 -4.41
N LEU A 453 17.50 -5.64 -5.54
CA LEU A 453 18.48 -4.60 -5.84
C LEU A 453 17.79 -3.27 -6.11
N SER A 454 16.72 -3.27 -6.91
CA SER A 454 15.89 -2.09 -7.14
C SER A 454 15.35 -1.52 -5.83
N TYR A 455 14.82 -2.38 -4.95
CA TYR A 455 14.36 -2.02 -3.63
C TYR A 455 15.48 -1.40 -2.79
N SER A 456 16.61 -2.10 -2.69
CA SER A 456 17.75 -1.68 -1.88
C SER A 456 18.27 -0.32 -2.30
N CYS A 457 18.42 -0.08 -3.62
CA CYS A 457 18.86 1.22 -4.15
C CYS A 457 17.92 2.38 -3.80
N ARG A 458 16.62 2.12 -3.69
CA ARG A 458 15.63 3.17 -3.42
C ARG A 458 15.37 3.42 -1.93
N PHE A 459 15.49 2.40 -1.06
CA PHE A 459 14.94 2.47 0.28
C PHE A 459 15.95 2.28 1.43
N TRP A 460 17.22 2.00 1.14
CA TRP A 460 18.22 1.78 2.19
C TRP A 460 18.39 2.99 3.13
N THR A 461 18.27 4.21 2.61
CA THR A 461 18.41 5.42 3.44
C THR A 461 17.21 5.68 4.32
N ASP A 462 16.02 5.23 3.92
CA ASP A 462 14.82 5.32 4.73
C ASP A 462 14.91 4.35 5.91
N HIS A 463 15.39 3.14 5.66
CA HIS A 463 15.69 2.21 6.74
C HIS A 463 16.80 2.73 7.64
N LEU A 464 17.85 3.32 7.07
CA LEU A 464 18.93 3.92 7.86
C LEU A 464 18.40 5.02 8.80
N ARG A 465 17.52 5.89 8.30
CA ARG A 465 16.91 6.97 9.10
C ARG A 465 16.13 6.44 10.31
N LEU A 466 15.50 5.28 10.19
CA LEU A 466 14.74 4.62 11.25
C LEU A 466 15.60 3.67 12.10
N ALA A 467 16.81 3.34 11.64
CA ALA A 467 17.72 2.43 12.33
C ALA A 467 18.35 3.10 13.56
N GLN A 468 18.51 2.31 14.61
CA GLN A 468 19.32 2.71 15.74
C GLN A 468 20.80 2.69 15.35
N PHE A 469 21.56 3.67 15.85
CA PHE A 469 22.99 3.72 15.60
C PHE A 469 23.71 2.49 16.17
N ASN A 470 24.54 1.87 15.33
CA ASN A 470 25.54 0.91 15.75
C ASN A 470 26.79 1.05 14.87
N LEU A 471 27.95 0.74 15.45
CA LEU A 471 29.24 0.92 14.78
C LEU A 471 29.36 0.09 13.48
N PRO A 472 28.98 -1.21 13.44
CA PRO A 472 29.04 -1.99 12.21
C PRO A 472 28.22 -1.39 11.05
N LEU A 473 27.02 -0.85 11.32
CA LEU A 473 26.22 -0.19 10.29
C LEU A 473 26.88 1.11 9.80
N ALA A 474 27.49 1.88 10.72
CA ALA A 474 28.24 3.09 10.36
C ALA A 474 29.45 2.77 9.48
N GLU A 475 30.15 1.68 9.75
CA GLU A 475 31.26 1.19 8.93
C GLU A 475 30.80 0.72 7.55
N ALA A 476 29.65 0.03 7.47
CA ALA A 476 29.06 -0.39 6.20
C ALA A 476 28.66 0.82 5.33
N VAL A 477 28.02 1.83 5.94
CA VAL A 477 27.69 3.10 5.25
C VAL A 477 28.94 3.82 4.78
N ARG A 478 29.98 3.91 5.63
CA ARG A 478 31.26 4.52 5.26
C ARG A 478 31.92 3.79 4.08
N GLY A 479 31.94 2.45 4.11
CA GLY A 479 32.47 1.64 3.01
C GLY A 479 31.77 1.92 1.70
N PHE A 480 30.44 2.03 1.72
CA PHE A 480 29.64 2.34 0.52
C PHE A 480 30.01 3.69 -0.12
N PHE A 481 30.33 4.71 0.68
CA PHE A 481 30.72 6.03 0.16
C PHE A 481 32.17 6.15 -0.25
N ASN A 482 33.06 5.33 0.25
CA ASN A 482 34.49 5.38 -0.06
C ASN A 482 34.87 4.57 -1.31
N ASP A 483 34.01 3.67 -1.74
CA ASP A 483 34.24 2.78 -2.89
C ASP A 483 33.44 3.22 -4.12
N GLU A 484 33.59 2.51 -5.22
CA GLU A 484 32.93 2.77 -6.51
C GLU A 484 31.40 2.59 -6.47
N TRP A 485 30.88 1.96 -5.44
CA TRP A 485 29.46 1.63 -5.24
C TRP A 485 28.54 2.83 -5.39
N LEU A 486 28.98 4.00 -4.96
CA LEU A 486 28.22 5.23 -5.07
C LEU A 486 27.93 5.61 -6.52
N LEU A 487 28.91 5.46 -7.43
CA LEU A 487 28.73 5.78 -8.85
C LEU A 487 27.77 4.78 -9.52
N PHE A 488 27.91 3.49 -9.21
CA PHE A 488 27.02 2.46 -9.72
C PHE A 488 25.60 2.61 -9.19
N TRP A 489 25.46 3.04 -7.94
CA TRP A 489 24.15 3.37 -7.37
C TRP A 489 23.47 4.52 -8.09
N ILE A 490 24.19 5.60 -8.39
CA ILE A 490 23.67 6.76 -9.17
C ILE A 490 23.25 6.29 -10.57
N GLU A 491 24.02 5.41 -11.22
CA GLU A 491 23.65 4.82 -12.49
C GLU A 491 22.30 4.08 -12.39
N VAL A 492 22.14 3.19 -11.40
CA VAL A 492 20.90 2.44 -11.19
C VAL A 492 19.72 3.38 -10.91
N LEU A 493 19.90 4.43 -10.10
CA LEU A 493 18.85 5.42 -9.85
C LEU A 493 18.42 6.16 -11.12
N SER A 494 19.36 6.45 -12.01
CA SER A 494 19.08 7.05 -13.32
C SER A 494 18.26 6.09 -14.20
N LEU A 495 18.64 4.82 -14.24
CA LEU A 495 17.94 3.76 -15.00
C LEU A 495 16.51 3.52 -14.46
N LEU A 496 16.33 3.56 -13.14
CA LEU A 496 15.04 3.46 -12.47
C LEU A 496 14.21 4.76 -12.53
N LYS A 497 14.74 5.84 -13.11
CA LYS A 497 14.10 7.17 -13.20
C LYS A 497 13.78 7.79 -11.83
N THR A 498 14.57 7.46 -10.80
CA THR A 498 14.41 7.93 -9.42
C THR A 498 15.53 8.84 -8.95
N ILE A 499 16.41 9.30 -9.84
CA ILE A 499 17.57 10.14 -9.50
C ILE A 499 17.20 11.44 -8.78
N ASN A 500 16.00 11.97 -9.03
CA ASN A 500 15.52 13.22 -8.42
C ASN A 500 15.37 13.12 -6.88
N THR A 501 15.23 11.91 -6.34
CA THR A 501 15.12 11.66 -4.90
C THR A 501 16.46 11.52 -4.21
N CYS A 502 17.57 11.46 -4.96
CA CYS A 502 18.93 11.26 -4.45
C CYS A 502 19.33 12.30 -3.39
N ALA A 503 18.97 13.58 -3.58
CA ALA A 503 19.28 14.65 -2.63
C ALA A 503 18.57 14.45 -1.27
N SER A 504 17.32 13.97 -1.28
CA SER A 504 16.56 13.65 -0.07
C SER A 504 17.20 12.45 0.65
N TRP A 505 17.61 11.42 -0.09
CA TRP A 505 18.25 10.25 0.47
C TRP A 505 19.61 10.57 1.11
N LEU A 506 20.43 11.38 0.47
CA LEU A 506 21.69 11.85 1.07
C LEU A 506 21.44 12.71 2.32
N SER A 507 20.35 13.48 2.35
CA SER A 507 19.93 14.20 3.55
C SER A 507 19.58 13.26 4.71
N ASN A 508 18.89 12.14 4.44
CA ASN A 508 18.59 11.11 5.44
C ASN A 508 19.88 10.54 6.07
N VAL A 509 20.89 10.24 5.23
CA VAL A 509 22.20 9.76 5.72
C VAL A 509 22.85 10.80 6.61
N LEU A 510 22.88 12.07 6.19
CA LEU A 510 23.46 13.16 6.98
C LEU A 510 22.73 13.34 8.32
N GLN A 511 21.40 13.30 8.33
CA GLN A 511 20.61 13.41 9.56
C GLN A 511 20.93 12.26 10.51
N TRP A 512 20.97 11.02 10.02
CA TRP A 512 21.30 9.85 10.82
C TRP A 512 22.69 9.98 11.44
N VAL A 513 23.68 10.36 10.64
CA VAL A 513 25.06 10.60 11.11
C VAL A 513 25.10 11.71 12.16
N VAL A 514 24.42 12.85 11.96
CA VAL A 514 24.43 13.99 12.89
C VAL A 514 23.74 13.67 14.21
N VAL A 515 22.58 13.00 14.18
CA VAL A 515 21.86 12.58 15.40
C VAL A 515 22.73 11.62 16.23
N CYS A 516 23.40 10.71 15.55
CA CYS A 516 24.22 9.69 16.20
C CYS A 516 25.53 10.24 16.75
N THR A 517 26.10 11.28 16.14
CA THR A 517 27.37 11.88 16.56
C THR A 517 27.27 12.86 17.72
N ARG A 518 26.10 13.36 18.02
CA ARG A 518 25.85 14.00 19.35
C ARG A 518 26.02 13.03 20.50
N LEU A 519 26.05 11.72 20.21
CA LEU A 519 26.19 10.65 21.20
C LEU A 519 27.58 9.98 21.19
N PHE A 520 28.32 9.92 20.07
CA PHE A 520 29.62 9.24 19.95
C PHE A 520 30.48 9.73 18.75
N PHE A 521 31.68 10.27 19.02
CA PHE A 521 32.91 10.41 18.21
C PHE A 521 33.00 11.37 16.99
N PHE A 522 34.00 12.27 17.09
CA PHE A 522 34.34 13.39 16.20
C PHE A 522 34.98 13.01 14.83
N ASN A 523 35.60 11.85 14.67
CA ASN A 523 36.47 11.55 13.53
C ASN A 523 35.76 10.95 12.29
N ILE A 524 34.71 10.15 12.47
CA ILE A 524 33.94 9.55 11.35
C ILE A 524 33.11 10.62 10.60
N ILE A 525 32.78 11.69 11.29
CA ILE A 525 31.91 12.77 10.81
C ILE A 525 32.55 13.60 9.69
N ASN A 526 33.82 13.90 9.84
CA ASN A 526 34.47 14.80 8.90
C ASN A 526 34.61 14.15 7.53
N ASP A 527 34.90 12.85 7.48
CA ASP A 527 35.01 12.10 6.22
C ASP A 527 33.64 11.99 5.51
N LEU A 528 32.57 11.63 6.24
CA LEU A 528 31.21 11.52 5.68
C LEU A 528 30.61 12.88 5.29
N LYS A 529 30.82 13.93 6.09
CA LYS A 529 30.38 15.29 5.74
C LYS A 529 31.10 15.85 4.51
N TYR A 530 32.38 15.55 4.35
CA TYR A 530 33.14 15.99 3.18
C TYR A 530 32.67 15.30 1.91
N THR A 531 32.47 13.98 1.97
CA THR A 531 32.06 13.17 0.81
C THR A 531 30.62 13.49 0.40
N THR A 532 29.68 13.55 1.33
CA THR A 532 28.26 13.87 1.04
C THR A 532 28.05 15.34 0.69
N GLY A 533 28.80 16.26 1.29
CA GLY A 533 28.73 17.69 0.93
C GLY A 533 29.26 18.00 -0.47
N SER A 534 30.29 17.28 -0.92
CA SER A 534 30.81 17.35 -2.29
C SER A 534 29.80 16.76 -3.29
N LEU A 535 29.13 15.67 -2.94
CA LEU A 535 28.11 15.02 -3.75
C LEU A 535 26.83 15.85 -3.91
N MET A 536 26.37 16.52 -2.86
CA MET A 536 25.25 17.45 -2.98
C MET A 536 25.56 18.60 -3.97
N ARG A 537 26.82 18.99 -4.13
CA ARG A 537 27.23 19.93 -5.17
C ARG A 537 27.20 19.30 -6.55
N VAL A 538 27.60 18.03 -6.69
CA VAL A 538 27.58 17.28 -7.97
C VAL A 538 26.15 17.02 -8.43
N VAL A 539 25.25 16.58 -7.53
CA VAL A 539 23.82 16.34 -7.87
C VAL A 539 23.09 17.63 -8.26
N LYS A 540 23.49 18.79 -7.71
CA LYS A 540 22.95 20.09 -8.14
C LYS A 540 23.44 20.56 -9.51
N ILE A 541 24.51 19.96 -10.06
CA ILE A 541 25.10 20.31 -11.36
C ILE A 541 24.47 19.52 -12.51
N PHE A 542 23.79 18.39 -12.24
CA PHE A 542 23.03 17.68 -13.27
C PHE A 542 21.63 18.28 -13.39
N PRO A 543 21.38 19.12 -14.43
CA PRO A 543 20.02 19.55 -14.70
C PRO A 543 19.19 18.35 -15.11
N THR A 544 18.00 18.25 -14.53
CA THR A 544 16.97 17.29 -14.94
C THR A 544 16.63 17.53 -16.40
N THR A 545 17.22 16.80 -17.32
CA THR A 545 16.76 16.70 -18.72
C THR A 545 15.78 15.54 -18.86
#